data_b5d01a96890ca9396c821c9652e192c4
#
_entry.id   b5d01a96890ca9396c821c9652e192c4
#
_cell.length_a   1.000
_cell.length_b   1.000
_cell.length_c   1.000
_cell.angle_alpha   90.00
_cell.angle_beta   90.00
_cell.angle_gamma   90.00
#
_symmetry.space_group_name_H-M   'P 1'
#
loop_
_entity.id
_entity.type
_entity.pdbx_description
1 polymer ?
#
loop_
_entity_poly.entity_id
_entity_poly.type
_entity_poly.pdbx_seq_one_letter_code
_entity_poly.pdbx_strand_id
1 'polypeptide(L)'
;MWSARDLTIFGRAMILKTLGLSQLVYSASSLVVPKGTVDLVKTKLFRFLRRNKKDKIKRSGLYQDQDSEGIRMTDTNIMFKALKLAWILRLLKSDKSNWCTIPNHFFKRMGGLNFLLRCNYDAKHFNDLPVFYKEILDNFNELKKPLCFLSKTRHNTIQQQRNTN
;
A
#
# COMPACT_ATOMS: atom_id res chain seq x y z
N MET A 1 -13.91 6.18 -25.26
CA MET A 1 -12.80 6.45 -26.18
C MET A 1 -11.78 5.31 -26.26
N TRP A 2 -10.99 4.97 -25.22
CA TRP A 2 -10.04 3.83 -25.26
C TRP A 2 -10.70 2.45 -25.28
N SER A 3 -11.88 2.29 -24.68
CA SER A 3 -12.64 1.03 -24.67
C SER A 3 -13.14 0.59 -26.06
N ALA A 4 -13.28 1.51 -26.99
CA ALA A 4 -13.72 1.24 -28.35
C ALA A 4 -12.60 0.72 -29.28
N ARG A 5 -11.32 0.87 -28.87
CA ARG A 5 -10.18 0.38 -29.64
C ARG A 5 -9.99 -1.12 -29.43
N ASP A 6 -9.60 -1.81 -30.51
CA ASP A 6 -9.36 -3.25 -30.45
C ASP A 6 -7.97 -3.58 -29.90
N LEU A 7 -7.82 -3.33 -28.60
CA LEU A 7 -6.57 -3.56 -27.89
C LEU A 7 -6.52 -4.97 -27.28
N THR A 8 -5.35 -5.57 -27.31
CA THR A 8 -5.07 -6.80 -26.56
C THR A 8 -5.20 -6.58 -25.06
N ILE A 9 -5.27 -7.66 -24.28
CA ILE A 9 -5.30 -7.57 -22.80
C ILE A 9 -4.05 -6.86 -22.25
N PHE A 10 -2.89 -7.12 -22.84
CA PHE A 10 -1.63 -6.46 -22.49
C PHE A 10 -1.66 -4.95 -22.79
N GLY A 11 -2.15 -4.56 -23.96
CA GLY A 11 -2.31 -3.14 -24.31
C GLY A 11 -3.25 -2.41 -23.35
N ARG A 12 -4.34 -3.05 -22.96
CA ARG A 12 -5.25 -2.49 -21.95
C ARG A 12 -4.61 -2.40 -20.57
N ALA A 13 -3.84 -3.42 -20.15
CA ALA A 13 -3.11 -3.38 -18.90
C ALA A 13 -2.08 -2.23 -18.89
N MET A 14 -1.39 -1.99 -19.99
CA MET A 14 -0.46 -0.86 -20.15
C MET A 14 -1.18 0.48 -19.99
N ILE A 15 -2.30 0.69 -20.71
CA ILE A 15 -3.10 1.92 -20.58
C ILE A 15 -3.61 2.13 -19.16
N LEU A 16 -4.07 1.08 -18.49
CA LEU A 16 -4.50 1.18 -17.10
C LEU A 16 -3.37 1.62 -16.16
N LYS A 17 -2.16 1.08 -16.36
CA LYS A 17 -0.98 1.45 -15.55
C LYS A 17 -0.55 2.88 -15.80
N THR A 18 -0.42 3.27 -17.07
CA THR A 18 0.17 4.58 -17.45
C THR A 18 -0.82 5.74 -17.31
N LEU A 19 -2.08 5.54 -17.64
CA LEU A 19 -3.08 6.61 -17.62
C LEU A 19 -4.07 6.46 -16.47
N GLY A 20 -4.62 5.26 -16.26
CA GLY A 20 -5.67 5.06 -15.26
C GLY A 20 -5.16 5.18 -13.82
N LEU A 21 -4.11 4.43 -13.47
CA LEU A 21 -3.57 4.42 -12.11
C LEU A 21 -2.77 5.69 -11.81
N SER A 22 -2.06 6.26 -12.79
CA SER A 22 -1.27 7.48 -12.59
C SER A 22 -2.13 8.67 -12.13
N GLN A 23 -3.34 8.81 -12.65
CA GLN A 23 -4.28 9.86 -12.23
C GLN A 23 -4.70 9.73 -10.76
N LEU A 24 -4.69 8.52 -10.21
CA LEU A 24 -5.07 8.26 -8.83
C LEU A 24 -3.94 8.49 -7.83
N VAL A 25 -2.69 8.49 -8.29
CA VAL A 25 -1.50 8.54 -7.41
C VAL A 25 -1.52 9.77 -6.51
N TYR A 26 -1.75 10.96 -7.08
CA TYR A 26 -1.77 12.20 -6.30
C TYR A 26 -2.88 12.20 -5.24
N SER A 27 -4.11 11.91 -5.65
CA SER A 27 -5.25 11.87 -4.73
C SER A 27 -5.08 10.80 -3.65
N ALA A 28 -4.64 9.60 -4.02
CA ALA A 28 -4.42 8.51 -3.09
C ALA A 28 -3.25 8.76 -2.12
N SER A 29 -2.23 9.53 -2.53
CA SER A 29 -1.13 9.89 -1.64
C SER A 29 -1.51 10.98 -0.65
N SER A 30 -2.40 11.93 -1.02
CA SER A 30 -2.66 13.16 -0.25
C SER A 30 -3.97 13.11 0.55
N LEU A 31 -4.94 12.28 0.14
CA LEU A 31 -6.26 12.21 0.76
C LEU A 31 -6.49 10.86 1.42
N VAL A 32 -7.38 10.85 2.41
CA VAL A 32 -7.93 9.60 2.96
C VAL A 32 -8.83 8.95 1.91
N VAL A 33 -8.56 7.70 1.57
CA VAL A 33 -9.32 6.97 0.57
C VAL A 33 -10.32 6.03 1.26
N PRO A 34 -11.63 6.25 1.13
CA PRO A 34 -12.64 5.35 1.69
C PRO A 34 -12.50 3.93 1.12
N LYS A 35 -12.68 2.91 1.95
CA LYS A 35 -12.57 1.49 1.53
C LYS A 35 -13.44 1.16 0.32
N GLY A 36 -14.70 1.62 0.30
CA GLY A 36 -15.61 1.42 -0.83
C GLY A 36 -15.12 2.03 -2.15
N THR A 37 -14.37 3.14 -2.09
CA THR A 37 -13.77 3.75 -3.28
C THR A 37 -12.68 2.86 -3.88
N VAL A 38 -11.85 2.23 -3.05
CA VAL A 38 -10.79 1.30 -3.50
C VAL A 38 -11.40 0.13 -4.27
N ASP A 39 -12.46 -0.47 -3.74
CA ASP A 39 -13.15 -1.60 -4.37
C ASP A 39 -13.86 -1.19 -5.67
N LEU A 40 -14.44 0.02 -5.71
CA LEU A 40 -15.03 0.58 -6.91
C LEU A 40 -13.99 0.79 -8.01
N VAL A 41 -12.85 1.38 -7.67
CA VAL A 41 -11.72 1.56 -8.60
C VAL A 41 -11.26 0.21 -9.13
N LYS A 42 -11.00 -0.75 -8.25
CA LYS A 42 -10.61 -2.11 -8.62
C LYS A 42 -11.60 -2.75 -9.59
N THR A 43 -12.87 -2.64 -9.31
CA THR A 43 -13.93 -3.19 -10.16
C THR A 43 -13.94 -2.53 -11.54
N LYS A 44 -13.81 -1.19 -11.61
CA LYS A 44 -13.76 -0.46 -12.89
C LYS A 44 -12.52 -0.83 -13.72
N LEU A 45 -11.36 -0.97 -13.08
CA LEU A 45 -10.12 -1.38 -13.75
C LEU A 45 -10.26 -2.78 -14.37
N PHE A 46 -10.78 -3.75 -13.63
CA PHE A 46 -11.01 -5.10 -14.17
C PHE A 46 -12.08 -5.13 -15.26
N ARG A 47 -13.13 -4.33 -15.13
CA ARG A 47 -14.15 -4.20 -16.16
C ARG A 47 -13.57 -3.69 -17.47
N PHE A 48 -12.72 -2.68 -17.45
CA PHE A 48 -12.02 -2.18 -18.63
C PHE A 48 -11.06 -3.24 -19.20
N LEU A 49 -10.25 -3.88 -18.34
CA LEU A 49 -9.29 -4.89 -18.75
C LEU A 49 -9.96 -6.02 -19.55
N ARG A 50 -11.15 -6.43 -19.16
CA ARG A 50 -11.90 -7.57 -19.72
C ARG A 50 -12.98 -7.21 -20.71
N ARG A 51 -13.07 -5.97 -21.14
CA ARG A 51 -14.15 -5.49 -22.06
C ARG A 51 -15.55 -5.82 -21.55
N ASN A 52 -15.83 -5.65 -20.27
CA ASN A 52 -17.11 -6.00 -19.62
C ASN A 52 -17.49 -7.51 -19.71
N LYS A 53 -16.57 -8.39 -20.13
CA LYS A 53 -16.83 -9.84 -20.18
C LYS A 53 -16.67 -10.46 -18.79
N LYS A 54 -17.32 -11.62 -18.57
CA LYS A 54 -17.20 -12.41 -17.32
C LYS A 54 -15.75 -12.82 -17.07
N ASP A 55 -15.41 -12.97 -15.79
CA ASP A 55 -14.09 -13.38 -15.32
C ASP A 55 -13.81 -14.84 -15.70
N LYS A 56 -13.02 -15.10 -16.73
CA LYS A 56 -12.55 -16.43 -17.12
C LYS A 56 -11.30 -16.88 -16.34
N ILE A 57 -10.50 -15.93 -15.87
CA ILE A 57 -9.23 -16.14 -15.15
C ILE A 57 -9.35 -15.50 -13.78
N LYS A 58 -8.87 -16.17 -12.74
CA LYS A 58 -8.81 -15.59 -11.38
C LYS A 58 -8.03 -14.28 -11.40
N ARG A 59 -8.50 -13.29 -10.67
CA ARG A 59 -7.85 -11.97 -10.59
C ARG A 59 -6.43 -12.06 -10.03
N SER A 60 -6.18 -13.01 -9.12
CA SER A 60 -4.85 -13.25 -8.56
C SER A 60 -3.79 -13.61 -9.62
N GLY A 61 -4.14 -14.36 -10.65
CA GLY A 61 -3.23 -14.69 -11.75
C GLY A 61 -2.82 -13.48 -12.58
N LEU A 62 -3.68 -12.44 -12.67
CA LEU A 62 -3.36 -11.23 -13.45
C LEU A 62 -2.30 -10.34 -12.78
N TYR A 63 -2.07 -10.50 -11.47
CA TYR A 63 -1.04 -9.78 -10.73
C TYR A 63 0.35 -10.41 -10.86
N GLN A 64 0.42 -11.68 -11.27
CA GLN A 64 1.67 -12.42 -11.42
C GLN A 64 2.54 -11.86 -12.54
N ASP A 65 3.82 -12.21 -12.50
CA ASP A 65 4.78 -11.86 -13.54
C ASP A 65 4.47 -12.56 -14.87
N GLN A 66 5.06 -12.05 -15.94
CA GLN A 66 4.88 -12.61 -17.28
C GLN A 66 5.40 -14.05 -17.39
N ASP A 67 6.48 -14.37 -16.67
CA ASP A 67 7.06 -15.71 -16.59
C ASP A 67 6.09 -16.73 -15.96
N SER A 68 5.14 -16.24 -15.15
CA SER A 68 4.06 -17.03 -14.54
C SER A 68 2.71 -16.83 -15.25
N GLU A 69 2.73 -16.51 -16.55
CA GLU A 69 1.55 -16.24 -17.38
C GLU A 69 0.67 -15.07 -16.88
N GLY A 70 1.21 -14.23 -16.01
CA GLY A 70 0.56 -13.02 -15.53
C GLY A 70 0.76 -11.82 -16.45
N ILE A 71 0.05 -10.73 -16.19
CA ILE A 71 0.18 -9.45 -16.91
C ILE A 71 0.78 -8.34 -16.05
N ARG A 72 1.32 -8.69 -14.88
CA ARG A 72 1.87 -7.75 -13.89
C ARG A 72 0.90 -6.63 -13.54
N MET A 73 -0.39 -6.92 -13.46
CA MET A 73 -1.38 -5.90 -13.10
C MET A 73 -1.11 -5.38 -11.69
N THR A 74 -1.15 -4.07 -11.50
CA THR A 74 -0.92 -3.46 -10.18
C THR A 74 -2.11 -3.70 -9.26
N ASP A 75 -1.88 -4.25 -8.07
CA ASP A 75 -2.92 -4.30 -7.04
C ASP A 75 -3.13 -2.91 -6.44
N THR A 76 -4.34 -2.38 -6.63
CA THR A 76 -4.70 -1.03 -6.17
C THR A 76 -4.64 -0.89 -4.65
N ASN A 77 -4.96 -1.96 -3.89
CA ASN A 77 -4.87 -1.92 -2.43
C ASN A 77 -3.41 -1.76 -1.98
N ILE A 78 -2.52 -2.58 -2.56
CA ILE A 78 -1.07 -2.52 -2.25
C ILE A 78 -0.51 -1.17 -2.69
N MET A 79 -0.89 -0.69 -3.87
CA MET A 79 -0.44 0.62 -4.37
C MET A 79 -0.86 1.76 -3.43
N PHE A 80 -2.11 1.80 -2.99
CA PHE A 80 -2.60 2.85 -2.10
C PHE A 80 -1.91 2.81 -0.74
N LYS A 81 -1.72 1.62 -0.17
CA LYS A 81 -0.94 1.45 1.07
C LYS A 81 0.50 1.92 0.90
N ALA A 82 1.16 1.55 -0.20
CA ALA A 82 2.53 1.97 -0.48
C ALA A 82 2.66 3.50 -0.62
N LEU A 83 1.70 4.16 -1.27
CA LEU A 83 1.67 5.63 -1.36
C LEU A 83 1.56 6.32 0.01
N LYS A 84 0.77 5.74 0.92
CA LYS A 84 0.68 6.23 2.31
C LYS A 84 1.98 6.00 3.08
N LEU A 85 2.58 4.84 2.93
CA LEU A 85 3.85 4.51 3.60
C LEU A 85 5.01 5.38 3.12
N ALA A 86 4.98 5.84 1.87
CA ALA A 86 5.97 6.77 1.35
C ALA A 86 6.04 8.08 2.17
N TRP A 87 4.97 8.48 2.86
CA TRP A 87 4.98 9.62 3.78
C TRP A 87 5.90 9.41 4.98
N ILE A 88 5.90 8.21 5.56
CA ILE A 88 6.81 7.88 6.68
C ILE A 88 8.26 7.99 6.21
N LEU A 89 8.57 7.43 5.03
CA LEU A 89 9.91 7.51 4.47
C LEU A 89 10.35 8.95 4.21
N ARG A 90 9.45 9.80 3.72
CA ARG A 90 9.72 11.22 3.51
C ARG A 90 9.96 11.95 4.83
N LEU A 91 9.14 11.68 5.85
CA LEU A 91 9.29 12.26 7.18
C LEU A 91 10.60 11.87 7.85
N LEU A 92 11.06 10.63 7.68
CA LEU A 92 12.33 10.16 8.21
C LEU A 92 13.55 10.77 7.50
N LYS A 93 13.41 11.12 6.20
CA LYS A 93 14.49 11.71 5.40
C LYS A 93 14.59 13.24 5.52
N SER A 94 13.51 13.94 5.89
CA SER A 94 13.37 15.38 5.70
C SER A 94 13.26 16.16 7.02
N ASP A 95 14.14 15.94 7.98
CA ASP A 95 14.07 16.59 9.31
C ASP A 95 14.03 18.13 9.28
N LYS A 96 14.43 18.78 8.18
CA LYS A 96 14.56 20.23 8.05
C LYS A 96 13.56 20.89 7.09
N SER A 97 12.65 20.13 6.48
CA SER A 97 11.69 20.71 5.53
C SER A 97 10.49 21.33 6.26
N ASN A 98 10.07 22.52 5.84
CA ASN A 98 8.95 23.27 6.46
C ASN A 98 7.64 22.46 6.54
N TRP A 99 7.37 21.60 5.56
CA TRP A 99 6.16 20.77 5.56
C TRP A 99 6.14 19.70 6.67
N CYS A 100 7.31 19.32 7.20
CA CYS A 100 7.41 18.38 8.31
C CYS A 100 6.93 18.95 9.64
N THR A 101 6.80 20.28 9.74
CA THR A 101 6.38 20.98 10.97
C THR A 101 5.00 20.49 11.42
N ILE A 102 4.04 20.38 10.49
CA ILE A 102 2.67 19.99 10.81
C ILE A 102 2.59 18.54 11.32
N PRO A 103 3.07 17.53 10.57
CA PRO A 103 3.03 16.15 11.07
C PRO A 103 3.85 15.97 12.36
N ASN A 104 5.01 16.61 12.49
CA ASN A 104 5.82 16.54 13.68
C ASN A 104 5.13 17.17 14.90
N HIS A 105 4.33 18.22 14.75
CA HIS A 105 3.54 18.78 15.83
C HIS A 105 2.57 17.73 16.40
N PHE A 106 1.85 17.01 15.54
CA PHE A 106 0.94 15.96 15.99
C PHE A 106 1.68 14.77 16.62
N PHE A 107 2.77 14.31 16.01
CA PHE A 107 3.51 13.16 16.50
C PHE A 107 4.25 13.43 17.82
N LYS A 108 4.77 14.64 18.03
CA LYS A 108 5.42 15.04 19.29
C LYS A 108 4.49 14.87 20.50
N ARG A 109 3.21 15.19 20.36
CA ARG A 109 2.21 15.02 21.43
C ARG A 109 2.00 13.55 21.85
N MET A 110 2.43 12.61 21.01
CA MET A 110 2.28 11.17 21.19
C MET A 110 3.61 10.44 21.44
N GLY A 111 4.67 11.18 21.82
CA GLY A 111 6.00 10.60 22.05
C GLY A 111 6.94 10.64 20.85
N GLY A 112 6.51 11.21 19.72
CA GLY A 112 7.31 11.38 18.51
C GLY A 112 7.19 10.22 17.51
N LEU A 113 7.57 10.51 16.26
CA LEU A 113 7.46 9.53 15.16
C LEU A 113 8.26 8.25 15.45
N ASN A 114 9.49 8.38 15.95
CA ASN A 114 10.35 7.22 16.25
C ASN A 114 9.74 6.30 17.32
N PHE A 115 9.09 6.86 18.32
CA PHE A 115 8.35 6.10 19.33
C PHE A 115 7.19 5.35 18.67
N LEU A 116 6.36 6.04 17.89
CA LEU A 116 5.22 5.45 17.20
C LEU A 116 5.61 4.33 16.23
N LEU A 117 6.75 4.44 15.56
CA LEU A 117 7.23 3.40 14.65
C LEU A 117 7.75 2.15 15.38
N ARG A 118 8.23 2.28 16.61
CA ARG A 118 8.76 1.15 17.41
C ARG A 118 7.71 0.46 18.26
N CYS A 119 6.72 1.20 18.75
CA CYS A 119 5.69 0.67 19.64
C CYS A 119 4.61 -0.10 18.87
N ASN A 120 4.02 -1.09 19.54
CA ASN A 120 2.78 -1.72 19.10
C ASN A 120 1.63 -0.95 19.76
N TYR A 121 0.97 -0.09 19.01
CA TYR A 121 -0.19 0.68 19.45
C TYR A 121 -1.38 0.42 18.53
N ASP A 122 -2.58 0.62 19.03
CA ASP A 122 -3.78 0.72 18.21
C ASP A 122 -4.05 2.22 17.95
N ALA A 123 -4.04 2.64 16.68
CA ALA A 123 -4.28 4.02 16.30
C ALA A 123 -5.64 4.57 16.74
N LYS A 124 -6.57 3.70 17.10
CA LYS A 124 -7.87 4.08 17.67
C LYS A 124 -7.76 4.88 18.96
N HIS A 125 -6.72 4.67 19.76
CA HIS A 125 -6.52 5.38 21.03
C HIS A 125 -6.05 6.83 20.87
N PHE A 126 -5.67 7.24 19.66
CA PHE A 126 -5.19 8.60 19.39
C PHE A 126 -6.31 9.48 18.81
N ASN A 127 -7.22 9.97 19.66
CA ASN A 127 -8.35 10.78 19.20
C ASN A 127 -7.94 12.11 18.56
N ASP A 128 -6.84 12.72 19.02
CA ASP A 128 -6.34 14.01 18.54
C ASP A 128 -5.57 13.92 17.21
N LEU A 129 -5.32 12.72 16.69
CA LEU A 129 -4.58 12.56 15.44
C LEU A 129 -5.52 12.68 14.24
N PRO A 130 -5.21 13.54 13.25
CA PRO A 130 -5.97 13.60 12.00
C PRO A 130 -6.08 12.23 11.32
N VAL A 131 -7.23 11.95 10.72
CA VAL A 131 -7.57 10.66 10.10
C VAL A 131 -6.50 10.21 9.08
N PHE A 132 -5.94 11.17 8.34
CA PHE A 132 -4.88 10.92 7.38
C PHE A 132 -3.63 10.29 8.02
N TYR A 133 -3.16 10.83 9.14
CA TYR A 133 -1.99 10.28 9.84
C TYR A 133 -2.29 8.96 10.55
N LYS A 134 -3.54 8.78 11.02
CA LYS A 134 -3.99 7.46 11.53
C LYS A 134 -3.88 6.40 10.45
N GLU A 135 -4.40 6.67 9.25
CA GLU A 135 -4.33 5.74 8.12
C GLU A 135 -2.87 5.37 7.75
N ILE A 136 -1.95 6.36 7.76
CA ILE A 136 -0.52 6.11 7.50
C ILE A 136 0.07 5.16 8.54
N LEU A 137 -0.19 5.41 9.81
CA LEU A 137 0.34 4.60 10.91
C LEU A 137 -0.30 3.20 10.96
N ASP A 138 -1.58 3.07 10.66
CA ASP A 138 -2.27 1.77 10.57
C ASP A 138 -1.70 0.91 9.45
N ASN A 139 -1.48 1.50 8.27
CA ASN A 139 -0.82 0.80 7.16
C ASN A 139 0.60 0.37 7.51
N PHE A 140 1.34 1.17 8.28
CA PHE A 140 2.66 0.80 8.77
C PHE A 140 2.61 -0.36 9.76
N ASN A 141 1.70 -0.33 10.73
CA ASN A 141 1.52 -1.41 11.70
C ASN A 141 1.12 -2.72 11.04
N GLU A 142 0.28 -2.66 10.01
CA GLU A 142 -0.12 -3.84 9.25
C GLU A 142 1.09 -4.51 8.56
N LEU A 143 2.03 -3.72 8.02
CA LEU A 143 3.27 -4.24 7.44
C LEU A 143 4.26 -4.76 8.49
N LYS A 144 4.28 -4.17 9.68
CA LYS A 144 5.19 -4.55 10.75
C LYS A 144 4.88 -5.96 11.29
N LYS A 145 3.60 -6.35 11.33
CA LYS A 145 3.17 -7.67 11.83
C LYS A 145 3.89 -8.85 11.18
N PRO A 146 3.94 -9.02 9.85
CA PRO A 146 4.65 -10.13 9.23
C PRO A 146 6.17 -10.08 9.43
N LEU A 147 6.77 -8.89 9.51
CA LEU A 147 8.21 -8.74 9.75
C LEU A 147 8.62 -9.18 11.15
N CYS A 148 7.78 -8.94 12.17
CA CYS A 148 8.01 -9.44 13.53
C CYS A 148 7.93 -10.97 13.62
N PHE A 149 7.07 -11.61 12.84
CA PHE A 149 7.01 -13.08 12.76
C PHE A 149 8.28 -13.67 12.16
N LEU A 150 8.78 -13.10 11.06
CA LEU A 150 9.99 -13.58 10.39
C LEU A 150 11.25 -13.42 11.27
N SER A 151 11.34 -12.37 12.07
CA SER A 151 12.46 -12.20 13.01
C SER A 151 12.41 -13.20 14.15
N LYS A 152 11.25 -13.53 14.70
CA LYS A 152 11.09 -14.55 15.74
C LYS A 152 11.42 -15.96 15.22
N THR A 153 11.00 -16.30 14.00
CA THR A 153 11.29 -17.62 13.39
C THR A 153 12.80 -17.78 13.16
N ARG A 154 13.48 -16.73 12.69
CA ARG A 154 14.93 -16.76 12.46
C ARG A 154 15.71 -16.91 13.77
N HIS A 155 15.29 -16.27 14.86
CA HIS A 155 15.91 -16.43 16.19
C HIS A 155 15.74 -17.86 16.72
N ASN A 156 14.58 -18.46 16.57
CA ASN A 156 14.32 -19.83 17.03
C ASN A 156 15.14 -20.85 16.24
N THR A 157 15.33 -20.67 14.93
CA THR A 157 16.17 -21.56 14.10
C THR A 157 17.63 -21.49 14.49
N ILE A 158 18.17 -20.31 14.80
CA ILE A 158 19.56 -20.14 15.24
C ILE A 158 19.79 -20.75 16.64
N GLN A 159 18.81 -20.66 17.55
CA GLN A 159 18.92 -21.28 18.87
C GLN A 159 18.83 -22.81 18.81
N GLN A 160 18.00 -23.37 17.92
CA GLN A 160 17.96 -24.82 17.71
C GLN A 160 19.27 -25.38 17.15
N GLN A 161 19.95 -24.65 16.25
CA GLN A 161 21.26 -25.06 15.71
C GLN A 161 22.40 -24.97 16.74
N ARG A 162 22.28 -24.13 17.77
CA ARG A 162 23.27 -24.04 18.85
C ARG A 162 23.12 -25.12 19.93
N ASN A 163 21.95 -25.71 20.04
CA ASN A 163 21.69 -26.77 21.04
C ASN A 163 21.89 -28.20 20.48
N THR A 164 22.29 -28.31 19.20
CA THR A 164 22.57 -29.61 18.54
C THR A 164 24.05 -29.81 18.24
N ASN A 165 24.93 -28.93 18.71
CA ASN A 165 26.39 -29.11 18.76
C ASN A 165 26.84 -29.17 20.23
#